data_e1b166455354c7d0a3cd4f0329c37448
#
_entry.id   e1b166455354c7d0a3cd4f0329c37448
#
_cell.length_a   1.000
_cell.length_b   1.000
_cell.length_c   1.000
_cell.angle_alpha   90.00
_cell.angle_beta   90.00
_cell.angle_gamma   90.00
#
_symmetry.space_group_name_H-M   'P 1'
#
loop_
_entity.id
_entity.type
_entity.pdbx_description
1 polymer ?
#
loop_
_entity_poly.entity_id
_entity_poly.type
_entity_poly.pdbx_seq_one_letter_code
_entity_poly.pdbx_strand_id
1 'polypeptide(L)'
;FPNDQFYFKTTQEMKQVFHDLPEAIYNTGEIVDKVELLDLKRDILLPNFPVPKEFQVHTDSNLNQWEYLKHITLEGAAKRYDPLTAEVEERINFELFTIKSMGFAGYFLIVSDFIKAGRDIGVFVGPGRGSAAGSVVAFCIGITNIDPIKYNLLFERFLNPDRKSMPDIDTDFDDEGRQKVIEYVVNKYGKNQVAQIITYGTMAAKMSIKDVARVMDLPLADSNMLAKLVPERPGIALKRVLHAPLTAKDGEKSLEEKETLTPDDLENVKKLRQFYNGSDIHSKVLHEAEILEGSVRNTGIH
;
A
#
# COMPACT_ATOMS: atom_id res chain seq x y z
N PHE A 1 -10.80 -29.52 -2.47
CA PHE A 1 -11.07 -30.16 -1.16
C PHE A 1 -11.40 -31.65 -1.41
N PRO A 2 -10.99 -32.59 -0.51
CA PRO A 2 -11.22 -34.03 -0.71
C PRO A 2 -12.68 -34.45 -0.61
N ASN A 3 -13.56 -33.59 -0.04
CA ASN A 3 -15.01 -33.81 0.08
C ASN A 3 -15.75 -32.49 0.22
N ASP A 4 -17.07 -32.53 0.39
CA ASP A 4 -17.97 -31.40 0.53
C ASP A 4 -18.12 -30.86 1.97
N GLN A 5 -17.31 -31.35 2.92
CA GLN A 5 -17.45 -31.05 4.34
C GLN A 5 -16.76 -29.75 4.79
N PHE A 6 -16.19 -28.96 3.87
CA PHE A 6 -15.48 -27.70 4.15
C PHE A 6 -16.38 -26.44 4.04
N TYR A 7 -17.54 -26.49 4.68
CA TYR A 7 -18.46 -25.36 4.79
C TYR A 7 -18.60 -24.88 6.24
N PHE A 8 -19.21 -23.72 6.43
CA PHE A 8 -19.47 -23.18 7.77
C PHE A 8 -20.59 -23.96 8.43
N LYS A 9 -20.21 -24.93 9.28
CA LYS A 9 -21.13 -25.84 9.96
C LYS A 9 -21.92 -25.15 11.08
N THR A 10 -23.15 -25.59 11.30
CA THR A 10 -23.93 -25.20 12.45
C THR A 10 -23.35 -25.77 13.75
N THR A 11 -23.71 -25.18 14.89
CA THR A 11 -23.27 -25.67 16.21
C THR A 11 -23.69 -27.13 16.41
N GLN A 12 -24.86 -27.54 15.91
CA GLN A 12 -25.34 -28.90 16.04
C GLN A 12 -24.52 -29.89 15.21
N GLU A 13 -24.18 -29.54 13.98
CA GLU A 13 -23.31 -30.36 13.14
C GLU A 13 -21.90 -30.47 13.74
N MET A 14 -21.36 -29.37 14.28
CA MET A 14 -20.06 -29.40 14.97
C MET A 14 -20.09 -30.31 16.20
N LYS A 15 -21.16 -30.28 17.00
CA LYS A 15 -21.35 -31.21 18.14
C LYS A 15 -21.42 -32.67 17.70
N GLN A 16 -21.95 -32.96 16.51
CA GLN A 16 -21.94 -34.32 15.95
C GLN A 16 -20.53 -34.73 15.48
N VAL A 17 -19.81 -33.84 14.85
CA VAL A 17 -18.44 -34.11 14.41
C VAL A 17 -17.49 -34.39 15.58
N PHE A 18 -17.65 -33.66 16.68
CA PHE A 18 -16.84 -33.79 17.90
C PHE A 18 -17.57 -34.50 19.04
N HIS A 19 -18.45 -35.47 18.72
CA HIS A 19 -19.25 -36.19 19.73
C HIS A 19 -18.38 -36.99 20.70
N ASP A 20 -17.21 -37.43 20.27
CA ASP A 20 -16.19 -38.16 21.03
C ASP A 20 -15.25 -37.23 21.84
N LEU A 21 -15.26 -35.92 21.56
CA LEU A 21 -14.46 -34.94 22.23
C LEU A 21 -15.24 -33.62 22.48
N PRO A 22 -16.33 -33.68 23.30
CA PRO A 22 -17.21 -32.52 23.51
C PRO A 22 -16.51 -31.32 24.14
N GLU A 23 -15.44 -31.53 24.88
CA GLU A 23 -14.61 -30.46 25.48
C GLU A 23 -14.04 -29.52 24.41
N ALA A 24 -13.73 -30.01 23.22
CA ALA A 24 -13.25 -29.17 22.10
C ALA A 24 -14.28 -28.11 21.71
N ILE A 25 -15.58 -28.43 21.78
CA ILE A 25 -16.67 -27.49 21.53
C ILE A 25 -16.82 -26.50 22.69
N TYR A 26 -16.76 -26.95 23.95
CA TYR A 26 -16.86 -26.06 25.11
C TYR A 26 -15.70 -25.08 25.17
N ASN A 27 -14.47 -25.51 24.85
CA ASN A 27 -13.29 -24.65 24.85
C ASN A 27 -13.36 -23.53 23.80
N THR A 28 -14.16 -23.66 22.74
CA THR A 28 -14.40 -22.55 21.81
C THR A 28 -15.14 -21.39 22.51
N GLY A 29 -16.05 -21.67 23.46
CA GLY A 29 -16.68 -20.67 24.31
C GLY A 29 -15.65 -19.94 25.19
N GLU A 30 -14.76 -20.68 25.83
CA GLU A 30 -13.68 -20.06 26.64
C GLU A 30 -12.79 -19.14 25.81
N ILE A 31 -12.52 -19.47 24.55
CA ILE A 31 -11.76 -18.59 23.65
C ILE A 31 -12.56 -17.32 23.35
N VAL A 32 -13.85 -17.45 23.07
CA VAL A 32 -14.73 -16.30 22.81
C VAL A 32 -14.79 -15.38 24.03
N ASP A 33 -14.90 -15.95 25.24
CA ASP A 33 -14.97 -15.18 26.50
C ASP A 33 -13.66 -14.42 26.80
N LYS A 34 -12.52 -14.86 26.24
CA LYS A 34 -11.23 -14.17 26.34
C LYS A 34 -11.08 -13.04 25.32
N VAL A 35 -11.92 -12.97 24.31
CA VAL A 35 -11.87 -11.94 23.27
C VAL A 35 -12.75 -10.76 23.68
N GLU A 36 -12.10 -9.64 23.95
CA GLU A 36 -12.81 -8.37 24.16
C GLU A 36 -13.34 -7.83 22.84
N LEU A 37 -14.47 -7.11 22.90
CA LEU A 37 -15.01 -6.41 21.74
C LEU A 37 -14.00 -5.35 21.26
N LEU A 38 -13.37 -5.60 20.12
CA LEU A 38 -12.41 -4.66 19.54
C LEU A 38 -13.16 -3.68 18.63
N ASP A 39 -13.23 -2.42 19.06
CA ASP A 39 -13.62 -1.33 18.18
C ASP A 39 -12.37 -0.84 17.39
N LEU A 40 -12.36 -1.12 16.10
CA LEU A 40 -11.28 -0.71 15.19
C LEU A 40 -11.45 0.74 14.69
N LYS A 41 -12.64 1.33 14.89
CA LYS A 41 -12.90 2.71 14.49
C LYS A 41 -12.36 3.66 15.55
N ARG A 42 -11.28 4.37 15.22
CA ARG A 42 -10.65 5.38 16.07
C ARG A 42 -10.49 6.69 15.32
N ASP A 43 -10.42 7.77 16.07
CA ASP A 43 -9.98 9.05 15.53
C ASP A 43 -8.54 8.97 15.05
N ILE A 44 -8.19 9.87 14.13
CA ILE A 44 -6.83 9.98 13.61
C ILE A 44 -5.89 10.35 14.76
N LEU A 45 -4.92 9.49 15.07
CA LEU A 45 -3.89 9.75 16.04
C LEU A 45 -2.69 10.41 15.34
N LEU A 46 -2.51 11.70 15.57
CA LEU A 46 -1.36 12.42 15.05
C LEU A 46 -0.23 12.41 16.08
N PRO A 47 1.00 12.12 15.67
CA PRO A 47 2.15 12.22 16.55
C PRO A 47 2.42 13.70 16.91
N ASN A 48 2.91 13.91 18.13
CA ASN A 48 3.27 15.25 18.61
C ASN A 48 4.74 15.53 18.28
N PHE A 49 4.96 16.60 17.50
CA PHE A 49 6.31 17.07 17.20
C PHE A 49 6.84 17.95 18.33
N PRO A 50 8.05 17.69 18.88
CA PRO A 50 8.64 18.53 19.90
C PRO A 50 9.15 19.84 19.31
N VAL A 51 8.37 20.90 19.45
CA VAL A 51 8.76 22.24 18.98
C VAL A 51 9.81 22.87 19.91
N PRO A 52 10.67 23.78 19.39
CA PRO A 52 11.61 24.57 20.19
C PRO A 52 10.90 25.37 21.31
N LYS A 53 11.62 25.62 22.42
CA LYS A 53 11.04 26.23 23.63
C LYS A 53 10.39 27.59 23.37
N GLU A 54 10.95 28.38 22.48
CA GLU A 54 10.45 29.70 22.07
C GLU A 54 9.07 29.65 21.39
N PHE A 55 8.67 28.49 20.85
CA PHE A 55 7.37 28.25 20.26
C PHE A 55 6.39 27.54 21.20
N GLN A 56 6.79 27.23 22.43
CA GLN A 56 5.93 26.59 23.44
C GLN A 56 5.16 27.65 24.24
N VAL A 57 4.43 28.53 23.56
CA VAL A 57 3.75 29.67 24.17
C VAL A 57 2.28 29.42 24.48
N HIS A 58 1.70 28.37 23.92
CA HIS A 58 0.30 27.98 24.10
C HIS A 58 0.21 26.69 24.90
N THR A 59 -0.90 26.49 25.60
CA THR A 59 -1.24 25.23 26.27
C THR A 59 -1.61 24.13 25.24
N ASP A 60 -2.12 24.55 24.09
CA ASP A 60 -2.41 23.64 22.98
C ASP A 60 -1.15 23.35 22.15
N SER A 61 -0.72 22.09 22.18
CA SER A 61 0.43 21.62 21.43
C SER A 61 0.27 21.76 19.92
N ASN A 62 -0.94 21.59 19.37
CA ASN A 62 -1.20 21.74 17.94
C ASN A 62 -0.99 23.18 17.49
N LEU A 63 -1.35 24.15 18.34
CA LEU A 63 -1.16 25.55 18.04
C LEU A 63 0.33 25.90 18.05
N ASN A 64 1.10 25.38 19.01
CA ASN A 64 2.56 25.57 19.06
C ASN A 64 3.24 24.97 17.81
N GLN A 65 2.81 23.80 17.37
CA GLN A 65 3.32 23.15 16.15
C GLN A 65 2.98 23.97 14.91
N TRP A 66 1.78 24.55 14.84
CA TRP A 66 1.40 25.39 13.71
C TRP A 66 2.20 26.71 13.65
N GLU A 67 2.41 27.37 14.78
CA GLU A 67 3.26 28.58 14.84
C GLU A 67 4.69 28.29 14.39
N TYR A 68 5.24 27.16 14.81
CA TYR A 68 6.57 26.74 14.37
C TYR A 68 6.60 26.38 12.87
N LEU A 69 5.60 25.65 12.36
CA LEU A 69 5.48 25.36 10.94
C LEU A 69 5.42 26.64 10.10
N LYS A 70 4.59 27.61 10.52
CA LYS A 70 4.49 28.91 9.86
C LYS A 70 5.83 29.62 9.80
N HIS A 71 6.55 29.66 10.92
CA HIS A 71 7.88 30.29 11.01
C HIS A 71 8.87 29.68 10.02
N ILE A 72 9.08 28.37 10.06
CA ILE A 72 10.04 27.71 9.14
C ILE A 72 9.59 27.74 7.68
N THR A 73 8.29 27.84 7.42
CA THR A 73 7.76 28.01 6.06
C THR A 73 8.16 29.38 5.49
N LEU A 74 7.98 30.45 6.28
CA LEU A 74 8.35 31.80 5.84
C LEU A 74 9.86 31.96 5.67
N GLU A 75 10.66 31.38 6.58
CA GLU A 75 12.12 31.31 6.39
C GLU A 75 12.54 30.56 5.12
N GLY A 76 11.88 29.44 4.84
CA GLY A 76 12.10 28.66 3.65
C GLY A 76 11.65 29.37 2.38
N ALA A 77 10.54 30.08 2.42
CA ALA A 77 10.01 30.89 1.32
C ALA A 77 11.01 31.98 0.94
N ALA A 78 11.56 32.71 1.90
CA ALA A 78 12.57 33.73 1.67
C ALA A 78 13.86 33.21 1.04
N LYS A 79 14.18 31.89 1.23
CA LYS A 79 15.34 31.25 0.62
C LYS A 79 15.08 30.68 -0.78
N ARG A 80 13.82 30.37 -1.09
CA ARG A 80 13.43 29.66 -2.34
C ARG A 80 12.81 30.56 -3.39
N TYR A 81 12.25 31.71 -2.97
CA TYR A 81 11.63 32.69 -3.84
C TYR A 81 12.30 34.05 -3.68
N ASP A 82 12.92 34.52 -4.76
CA ASP A 82 13.54 35.85 -4.84
C ASP A 82 13.18 36.52 -6.17
N PRO A 83 12.27 37.51 -6.16
CA PRO A 83 11.53 38.06 -5.03
C PRO A 83 10.36 37.15 -4.59
N LEU A 84 9.97 37.25 -3.32
CA LEU A 84 8.73 36.66 -2.82
C LEU A 84 7.55 37.49 -3.37
N THR A 85 6.79 36.92 -4.31
CA THR A 85 5.68 37.60 -4.96
C THR A 85 4.39 37.52 -4.12
N ALA A 86 3.44 38.44 -4.34
CA ALA A 86 2.13 38.41 -3.69
C ALA A 86 1.36 37.09 -3.94
N GLU A 87 1.49 36.52 -5.14
CA GLU A 87 0.90 35.21 -5.50
C GLU A 87 1.43 34.09 -4.61
N VAL A 88 2.74 34.04 -4.39
CA VAL A 88 3.38 33.03 -3.52
C VAL A 88 2.95 33.24 -2.07
N GLU A 89 2.93 34.47 -1.58
CA GLU A 89 2.47 34.79 -0.21
C GLU A 89 1.01 34.37 0.02
N GLU A 90 0.12 34.68 -0.91
CA GLU A 90 -1.29 34.29 -0.84
C GLU A 90 -1.44 32.77 -0.80
N ARG A 91 -0.71 32.05 -1.66
CA ARG A 91 -0.71 30.61 -1.69
C ARG A 91 -0.17 29.99 -0.40
N ILE A 92 0.91 30.50 0.16
CA ILE A 92 1.45 30.06 1.47
C ILE A 92 0.42 30.25 2.57
N ASN A 93 -0.21 31.41 2.63
CA ASN A 93 -1.23 31.73 3.65
C ASN A 93 -2.45 30.80 3.54
N PHE A 94 -2.91 30.54 2.34
CA PHE A 94 -4.00 29.61 2.06
C PHE A 94 -3.67 28.18 2.52
N GLU A 95 -2.49 27.67 2.15
CA GLU A 95 -2.08 26.33 2.54
C GLU A 95 -1.87 26.20 4.06
N LEU A 96 -1.20 27.17 4.70
CA LEU A 96 -1.04 27.20 6.15
C LEU A 96 -2.37 27.25 6.89
N PHE A 97 -3.34 28.01 6.41
CA PHE A 97 -4.68 28.03 6.97
C PHE A 97 -5.36 26.67 6.88
N THR A 98 -5.27 26.02 5.72
CA THR A 98 -5.84 24.69 5.50
C THR A 98 -5.17 23.64 6.39
N ILE A 99 -3.84 23.62 6.46
CA ILE A 99 -3.08 22.69 7.32
C ILE A 99 -3.45 22.89 8.80
N LYS A 100 -3.63 24.15 9.24
CA LYS A 100 -4.08 24.47 10.59
C LYS A 100 -5.46 23.92 10.88
N SER A 101 -6.43 24.21 10.00
CA SER A 101 -7.83 23.82 10.17
C SER A 101 -8.02 22.31 10.22
N MET A 102 -7.16 21.56 9.53
CA MET A 102 -7.16 20.08 9.50
C MET A 102 -6.28 19.46 10.60
N GLY A 103 -5.49 20.25 11.36
CA GLY A 103 -4.65 19.78 12.45
C GLY A 103 -3.38 19.03 12.01
N PHE A 104 -2.89 19.20 10.78
CA PHE A 104 -1.77 18.42 10.24
C PHE A 104 -0.39 19.08 10.39
N ALA A 105 -0.25 20.17 11.14
CA ALA A 105 1.02 20.85 11.31
C ALA A 105 2.13 19.93 11.82
N GLY A 106 1.85 19.12 12.84
CA GLY A 106 2.80 18.13 13.38
C GLY A 106 3.25 17.09 12.36
N TYR A 107 2.35 16.66 11.47
CA TYR A 107 2.69 15.71 10.42
C TYR A 107 3.72 16.31 9.42
N PHE A 108 3.50 17.54 8.98
CA PHE A 108 4.46 18.25 8.12
C PHE A 108 5.82 18.41 8.80
N LEU A 109 5.83 18.78 10.07
CA LEU A 109 7.07 18.94 10.83
C LEU A 109 7.86 17.65 10.96
N ILE A 110 7.19 16.53 11.25
CA ILE A 110 7.83 15.21 11.35
C ILE A 110 8.43 14.77 10.03
N VAL A 111 7.69 14.94 8.93
CA VAL A 111 8.17 14.58 7.59
C VAL A 111 9.39 15.43 7.20
N SER A 112 9.32 16.75 7.40
CA SER A 112 10.46 17.65 7.16
C SER A 112 11.68 17.27 8.01
N ASP A 113 11.47 16.90 9.27
CA ASP A 113 12.52 16.52 10.20
C ASP A 113 13.30 15.28 9.75
N PHE A 114 12.64 14.18 9.44
CA PHE A 114 13.35 12.97 9.05
C PHE A 114 13.99 13.09 7.65
N ILE A 115 13.40 13.87 6.74
CA ILE A 115 13.99 14.18 5.44
C ILE A 115 15.30 14.98 5.64
N LYS A 116 15.25 16.01 6.50
CA LYS A 116 16.44 16.80 6.85
C LYS A 116 17.50 15.95 7.51
N ALA A 117 17.11 15.14 8.50
CA ALA A 117 18.04 14.22 9.17
C ALA A 117 18.70 13.24 8.20
N GLY A 118 17.95 12.70 7.23
CA GLY A 118 18.49 11.85 6.18
C GLY A 118 19.58 12.57 5.38
N ARG A 119 19.31 13.80 4.95
CA ARG A 119 20.30 14.62 4.21
C ARG A 119 21.54 14.94 5.06
N ASP A 120 21.33 15.26 6.35
CA ASP A 120 22.42 15.61 7.28
C ASP A 120 23.36 14.42 7.56
N ILE A 121 22.86 13.19 7.49
CA ILE A 121 23.67 11.95 7.62
C ILE A 121 24.16 11.40 6.28
N GLY A 122 23.99 12.15 5.18
CA GLY A 122 24.50 11.81 3.85
C GLY A 122 23.65 10.83 3.05
N VAL A 123 22.39 10.63 3.41
CA VAL A 123 21.42 9.80 2.67
C VAL A 123 20.82 10.62 1.52
N PHE A 124 20.82 10.07 0.32
CA PHE A 124 20.16 10.71 -0.83
C PHE A 124 18.65 10.65 -0.67
N VAL A 125 18.01 11.81 -0.81
CA VAL A 125 16.56 11.97 -0.71
C VAL A 125 16.02 12.47 -2.04
N GLY A 126 15.01 11.78 -2.56
CA GLY A 126 14.34 12.16 -3.80
C GLY A 126 13.70 13.56 -3.76
N PRO A 127 13.37 14.14 -4.91
CA PRO A 127 12.82 15.50 -5.00
C PRO A 127 11.37 15.61 -4.50
N GLY A 128 10.78 14.51 -4.13
CA GLY A 128 9.36 14.37 -3.81
C GLY A 128 8.55 13.85 -5.00
N ARG A 129 7.46 13.18 -4.71
CA ARG A 129 6.54 12.60 -5.72
C ARG A 129 5.09 12.63 -5.21
N GLY A 130 4.16 12.21 -6.06
CA GLY A 130 2.75 12.15 -5.70
C GLY A 130 2.12 13.53 -5.52
N SER A 131 1.07 13.61 -4.73
CA SER A 131 0.28 14.81 -4.51
C SER A 131 0.98 15.87 -3.66
N ALA A 132 1.92 15.49 -2.80
CA ALA A 132 2.66 16.41 -1.93
C ALA A 132 3.48 17.46 -2.71
N ALA A 133 3.86 17.16 -3.96
CA ALA A 133 4.51 18.12 -4.85
C ALA A 133 3.65 19.36 -5.16
N GLY A 134 2.33 19.30 -4.93
CA GLY A 134 1.41 20.43 -5.08
C GLY A 134 1.42 21.43 -3.93
N SER A 135 2.19 21.18 -2.85
CA SER A 135 2.22 22.06 -1.67
C SER A 135 3.43 22.99 -1.67
N VAL A 136 3.18 24.29 -1.63
CA VAL A 136 4.23 25.33 -1.46
C VAL A 136 4.83 25.27 -0.05
N VAL A 137 4.03 24.94 0.96
CA VAL A 137 4.54 24.73 2.33
C VAL A 137 5.52 23.58 2.35
N ALA A 138 5.19 22.41 1.75
CA ALA A 138 6.10 21.28 1.65
C ALA A 138 7.39 21.62 0.89
N PHE A 139 7.29 22.44 -0.16
CA PHE A 139 8.44 22.95 -0.88
C PHE A 139 9.31 23.86 0.01
N CYS A 140 8.73 24.86 0.69
CA CYS A 140 9.46 25.79 1.53
C CYS A 140 10.22 25.12 2.69
N ILE A 141 9.62 24.09 3.33
CA ILE A 141 10.25 23.39 4.46
C ILE A 141 11.11 22.19 4.05
N GLY A 142 11.35 22.02 2.75
CA GLY A 142 12.29 21.04 2.22
C GLY A 142 11.79 19.59 2.15
N ILE A 143 10.48 19.36 2.27
CA ILE A 143 9.85 18.05 2.01
C ILE A 143 10.00 17.72 0.52
N THR A 144 9.69 18.68 -0.36
CA THR A 144 9.84 18.53 -1.80
C THR A 144 10.85 19.52 -2.38
N ASN A 145 11.38 19.21 -3.56
CA ASN A 145 12.23 20.10 -4.35
C ASN A 145 11.57 20.49 -5.68
N ILE A 146 10.26 20.32 -5.77
CA ILE A 146 9.43 20.69 -6.92
C ILE A 146 8.64 21.94 -6.54
N ASP A 147 8.85 23.03 -7.29
CA ASP A 147 8.12 24.28 -7.07
C ASP A 147 6.70 24.19 -7.64
N PRO A 148 5.66 24.13 -6.79
CA PRO A 148 4.29 23.98 -7.25
C PRO A 148 3.74 25.21 -8.00
N ILE A 149 4.27 26.40 -7.74
CA ILE A 149 3.87 27.63 -8.45
C ILE A 149 4.40 27.57 -9.89
N LYS A 150 5.70 27.31 -10.05
CA LYS A 150 6.36 27.20 -11.35
C LYS A 150 5.70 26.17 -12.27
N TYR A 151 5.25 25.05 -11.73
CA TYR A 151 4.62 23.95 -12.48
C TYR A 151 3.10 23.96 -12.43
N ASN A 152 2.49 25.01 -11.85
CA ASN A 152 1.04 25.17 -11.73
C ASN A 152 0.35 23.93 -11.13
N LEU A 153 0.89 23.40 -10.03
CA LEU A 153 0.37 22.23 -9.33
C LEU A 153 -0.71 22.65 -8.32
N LEU A 154 -1.76 21.81 -8.22
CA LEU A 154 -2.92 22.06 -7.35
C LEU A 154 -2.70 21.46 -5.97
N PHE A 155 -2.81 22.31 -4.93
CA PHE A 155 -2.75 21.89 -3.53
C PHE A 155 -3.95 21.03 -3.11
N GLU A 156 -5.12 21.30 -3.68
CA GLU A 156 -6.36 20.60 -3.37
C GLU A 156 -6.34 19.12 -3.74
N ARG A 157 -5.39 18.72 -4.60
CA ARG A 157 -5.13 17.30 -4.89
C ARG A 157 -4.40 16.59 -3.74
N PHE A 158 -3.66 17.35 -2.93
CA PHE A 158 -2.91 16.86 -1.78
C PHE A 158 -3.73 16.97 -0.50
N LEU A 159 -4.25 18.17 -0.18
CA LEU A 159 -5.10 18.43 0.97
C LEU A 159 -6.39 19.10 0.53
N ASN A 160 -7.51 18.48 0.89
CA ASN A 160 -8.84 19.03 0.64
C ASN A 160 -9.65 18.96 1.94
N PRO A 161 -10.12 20.11 2.48
CA PRO A 161 -10.95 20.17 3.68
C PRO A 161 -12.22 19.33 3.62
N ASP A 162 -12.76 19.11 2.40
CA ASP A 162 -13.96 18.30 2.17
C ASP A 162 -13.69 16.78 2.29
N ARG A 163 -12.43 16.37 2.25
CA ARG A 163 -11.99 14.99 2.44
C ARG A 163 -11.30 14.85 3.78
N LYS A 164 -11.95 14.24 4.75
CA LYS A 164 -11.38 13.93 6.08
C LYS A 164 -10.38 12.78 6.04
N SER A 165 -9.52 12.71 5.03
CA SER A 165 -8.45 11.72 4.96
C SER A 165 -7.12 12.33 5.36
N MET A 166 -6.30 11.55 6.06
CA MET A 166 -4.93 11.94 6.36
C MET A 166 -4.13 12.12 5.07
N PRO A 167 -3.31 13.18 4.94
CA PRO A 167 -2.43 13.33 3.79
C PRO A 167 -1.39 12.22 3.75
N ASP A 168 -1.01 11.83 2.54
CA ASP A 168 0.05 10.85 2.29
C ASP A 168 1.22 11.55 1.60
N ILE A 169 2.39 11.51 2.24
CA ILE A 169 3.64 12.08 1.72
C ILE A 169 4.60 10.95 1.41
N ASP A 170 4.75 10.67 0.14
CA ASP A 170 5.72 9.71 -0.35
C ASP A 170 7.14 10.29 -0.36
N THR A 171 8.08 9.63 0.29
CA THR A 171 9.49 10.03 0.36
C THR A 171 10.38 8.89 -0.10
N ASP A 172 11.22 9.16 -1.08
CA ASP A 172 12.19 8.20 -1.60
C ASP A 172 13.56 8.45 -0.97
N PHE A 173 14.18 7.40 -0.46
CA PHE A 173 15.56 7.38 0.05
C PHE A 173 16.35 6.36 -0.75
N ASP A 174 17.68 6.54 -0.83
CA ASP A 174 18.55 5.50 -1.35
C ASP A 174 18.43 4.21 -0.50
N ASP A 175 18.65 3.08 -1.13
CA ASP A 175 18.47 1.76 -0.53
C ASP A 175 19.47 1.48 0.60
N GLU A 176 20.69 2.00 0.51
CA GLU A 176 21.72 1.85 1.54
C GLU A 176 21.45 2.73 2.77
N GLY A 177 20.92 3.93 2.56
CA GLY A 177 20.67 4.92 3.60
C GLY A 177 19.32 4.82 4.29
N ARG A 178 18.32 4.24 3.65
CA ARG A 178 16.93 4.17 4.16
C ARG A 178 16.85 3.64 5.59
N GLN A 179 17.59 2.60 5.92
CA GLN A 179 17.56 2.00 7.25
C GLN A 179 18.06 2.97 8.34
N LYS A 180 19.06 3.81 8.03
CA LYS A 180 19.59 4.82 8.96
C LYS A 180 18.53 5.88 9.29
N VAL A 181 17.72 6.27 8.31
CA VAL A 181 16.60 7.20 8.54
C VAL A 181 15.51 6.58 9.41
N ILE A 182 15.17 5.31 9.18
CA ILE A 182 14.21 4.56 10.02
C ILE A 182 14.72 4.51 11.47
N GLU A 183 16.00 4.20 11.70
CA GLU A 183 16.62 4.20 13.02
C GLU A 183 16.59 5.57 13.69
N TYR A 184 16.86 6.64 12.95
CA TYR A 184 16.71 8.00 13.44
C TYR A 184 15.29 8.27 13.94
N VAL A 185 14.26 7.92 13.14
CA VAL A 185 12.85 8.13 13.49
C VAL A 185 12.48 7.32 14.74
N VAL A 186 12.89 6.06 14.82
CA VAL A 186 12.64 5.18 15.98
C VAL A 186 13.30 5.76 17.24
N ASN A 187 14.54 6.23 17.15
CA ASN A 187 15.28 6.79 18.26
C ASN A 187 14.70 8.13 18.74
N LYS A 188 14.27 8.99 17.81
CA LYS A 188 13.74 10.31 18.13
C LYS A 188 12.31 10.27 18.67
N TYR A 189 11.43 9.53 18.01
CA TYR A 189 9.99 9.52 18.32
C TYR A 189 9.58 8.36 19.24
N GLY A 190 10.45 7.38 19.44
CA GLY A 190 10.21 6.25 20.33
C GLY A 190 9.79 4.97 19.61
N LYS A 191 10.32 3.86 20.08
CA LYS A 191 10.11 2.53 19.50
C LYS A 191 8.65 2.10 19.45
N ASN A 192 7.83 2.59 20.37
CA ASN A 192 6.38 2.29 20.42
C ASN A 192 5.53 3.24 19.56
N GLN A 193 6.14 4.24 18.91
CA GLN A 193 5.48 5.24 18.07
C GLN A 193 5.74 5.02 16.58
N VAL A 194 6.59 4.05 16.24
CA VAL A 194 7.01 3.77 14.87
C VAL A 194 6.73 2.32 14.54
N ALA A 195 6.03 2.10 13.44
CA ALA A 195 5.72 0.76 12.94
C ALA A 195 5.87 0.72 11.42
N GLN A 196 6.23 -0.45 10.92
CA GLN A 196 6.23 -0.72 9.47
C GLN A 196 4.93 -1.44 9.10
N ILE A 197 4.39 -1.11 7.94
CA ILE A 197 3.17 -1.75 7.44
C ILE A 197 3.55 -3.06 6.76
N ILE A 198 2.91 -4.15 7.18
CA ILE A 198 3.07 -5.46 6.54
C ILE A 198 2.40 -5.45 5.18
N THR A 199 3.05 -6.05 4.18
CA THR A 199 2.48 -6.35 2.88
C THR A 199 2.40 -7.84 2.66
N TYR A 200 1.42 -8.28 1.90
CA TYR A 200 1.22 -9.67 1.54
C TYR A 200 1.52 -9.87 0.06
N GLY A 201 2.52 -10.69 -0.24
CA GLY A 201 2.77 -11.17 -1.57
C GLY A 201 1.86 -12.36 -1.88
N THR A 202 0.97 -12.23 -2.87
CA THR A 202 0.09 -13.30 -3.31
C THR A 202 0.67 -14.03 -4.52
N MET A 203 0.26 -15.28 -4.71
CA MET A 203 0.66 -16.09 -5.86
C MET A 203 -0.07 -15.57 -7.10
N ALA A 204 0.65 -14.89 -8.00
CA ALA A 204 0.13 -14.50 -9.31
C ALA A 204 0.14 -15.68 -10.28
N ALA A 205 -0.63 -15.61 -11.37
CA ALA A 205 -0.86 -16.69 -12.34
C ALA A 205 0.42 -17.47 -12.76
N LYS A 206 1.45 -16.75 -13.24
CA LYS A 206 2.71 -17.39 -13.66
C LYS A 206 3.48 -18.01 -12.50
N MET A 207 3.39 -17.41 -11.31
CA MET A 207 4.07 -17.88 -10.11
C MET A 207 3.37 -19.12 -9.56
N SER A 208 2.04 -19.17 -9.54
CA SER A 208 1.27 -20.34 -9.13
C SER A 208 1.64 -21.56 -9.98
N ILE A 209 1.69 -21.40 -11.32
CA ILE A 209 2.12 -22.48 -12.23
C ILE A 209 3.53 -22.98 -11.88
N LYS A 210 4.49 -22.07 -11.66
CA LYS A 210 5.88 -22.45 -11.38
C LYS A 210 6.05 -23.12 -10.01
N ASP A 211 5.35 -22.62 -8.99
CA ASP A 211 5.44 -23.17 -7.64
C ASP A 211 4.78 -24.56 -7.57
N VAL A 212 3.61 -24.74 -8.18
CA VAL A 212 2.94 -26.04 -8.26
C VAL A 212 3.76 -27.03 -9.10
N ALA A 213 4.26 -26.61 -10.27
CA ALA A 213 5.12 -27.43 -11.11
C ALA A 213 6.34 -27.97 -10.35
N ARG A 214 6.97 -27.10 -9.54
CA ARG A 214 8.11 -27.49 -8.70
C ARG A 214 7.73 -28.54 -7.65
N VAL A 215 6.57 -28.39 -7.00
CA VAL A 215 6.10 -29.34 -5.97
C VAL A 215 5.68 -30.67 -6.57
N MET A 216 5.20 -30.67 -7.82
CA MET A 216 4.81 -31.87 -8.56
C MET A 216 5.93 -32.46 -9.42
N ASP A 217 7.17 -32.02 -9.22
CA ASP A 217 8.37 -32.49 -9.93
C ASP A 217 8.29 -32.38 -11.47
N LEU A 218 7.51 -31.39 -11.98
CA LEU A 218 7.49 -31.09 -13.41
C LEU A 218 8.82 -30.45 -13.82
N PRO A 219 9.46 -30.90 -14.93
CA PRO A 219 10.71 -30.31 -15.39
C PRO A 219 10.64 -28.82 -15.56
N LEU A 220 11.72 -28.10 -15.20
CA LEU A 220 11.79 -26.64 -15.25
C LEU A 220 11.48 -26.06 -16.65
N ALA A 221 11.89 -26.77 -17.70
CA ALA A 221 11.61 -26.40 -19.09
C ALA A 221 10.11 -26.35 -19.36
N ASP A 222 9.36 -27.35 -18.91
CA ASP A 222 7.92 -27.47 -19.09
C ASP A 222 7.17 -26.45 -18.24
N SER A 223 7.60 -26.26 -16.99
CA SER A 223 7.10 -25.22 -16.10
C SER A 223 7.25 -23.81 -16.72
N ASN A 224 8.40 -23.51 -17.28
CA ASN A 224 8.66 -22.24 -17.96
C ASN A 224 7.83 -22.11 -19.25
N MET A 225 7.65 -23.18 -19.98
CA MET A 225 6.81 -23.22 -21.19
C MET A 225 5.35 -22.89 -20.83
N LEU A 226 4.76 -23.58 -19.84
CA LEU A 226 3.40 -23.29 -19.38
C LEU A 226 3.25 -21.84 -18.90
N ALA A 227 4.18 -21.34 -18.09
CA ALA A 227 4.14 -19.97 -17.59
C ALA A 227 4.24 -18.91 -18.70
N LYS A 228 4.97 -19.18 -19.80
CA LYS A 228 5.06 -18.29 -20.96
C LYS A 228 3.77 -18.20 -21.75
N LEU A 229 2.90 -19.20 -21.69
CA LEU A 229 1.59 -19.20 -22.36
C LEU A 229 0.58 -18.28 -21.67
N VAL A 230 0.84 -17.85 -20.45
CA VAL A 230 0.02 -16.84 -19.75
C VAL A 230 0.43 -15.45 -20.24
N PRO A 231 -0.50 -14.63 -20.74
CA PRO A 231 -0.22 -13.27 -21.22
C PRO A 231 0.46 -12.39 -20.18
N GLU A 232 1.30 -11.45 -20.62
CA GLU A 232 1.98 -10.49 -19.74
C GLU A 232 1.13 -9.24 -19.54
N ARG A 233 0.16 -9.33 -18.63
CA ARG A 233 -0.69 -8.19 -18.25
C ARG A 233 -0.73 -8.06 -16.73
N PRO A 234 -0.58 -6.84 -16.18
CA PRO A 234 -0.73 -6.61 -14.75
C PRO A 234 -2.09 -7.08 -14.25
N GLY A 235 -2.12 -7.90 -13.19
CA GLY A 235 -3.36 -8.37 -12.57
C GLY A 235 -4.14 -9.41 -13.36
N ILE A 236 -3.55 -10.01 -14.40
CA ILE A 236 -4.20 -11.11 -15.13
C ILE A 236 -4.39 -12.31 -14.21
N ALA A 237 -5.62 -12.83 -14.15
CA ALA A 237 -5.97 -14.00 -13.36
C ALA A 237 -5.97 -15.28 -14.23
N LEU A 238 -5.34 -16.36 -13.72
CA LEU A 238 -5.28 -17.65 -14.39
C LEU A 238 -6.69 -18.19 -14.69
N LYS A 239 -7.59 -18.10 -13.70
CA LYS A 239 -9.00 -18.48 -13.87
C LYS A 239 -9.64 -17.79 -15.08
N ARG A 240 -9.36 -16.50 -15.27
CA ARG A 240 -9.89 -15.73 -16.42
C ARG A 240 -9.28 -16.19 -17.73
N VAL A 241 -7.96 -16.43 -17.74
CA VAL A 241 -7.25 -16.95 -18.92
C VAL A 241 -7.79 -18.30 -19.34
N LEU A 242 -8.09 -19.18 -18.38
CA LEU A 242 -8.54 -20.54 -18.65
C LEU A 242 -10.01 -20.61 -19.09
N HIS A 243 -10.90 -19.79 -18.53
CA HIS A 243 -12.35 -19.99 -18.66
C HIS A 243 -13.12 -18.87 -19.36
N ALA A 244 -12.58 -17.64 -19.43
CA ALA A 244 -13.32 -16.56 -20.05
C ALA A 244 -13.56 -16.80 -21.56
N PRO A 245 -14.71 -16.38 -22.12
CA PRO A 245 -14.99 -16.54 -23.54
C PRO A 245 -13.94 -15.82 -24.39
N LEU A 246 -13.43 -16.51 -25.43
CA LEU A 246 -12.47 -15.91 -26.38
C LEU A 246 -13.15 -14.95 -27.37
N THR A 247 -14.43 -15.15 -27.63
CA THR A 247 -15.27 -14.28 -28.47
C THR A 247 -16.38 -13.68 -27.63
N ALA A 248 -16.74 -12.43 -27.90
CA ALA A 248 -17.85 -11.77 -27.22
C ALA A 248 -19.15 -12.57 -27.40
N LYS A 249 -19.88 -12.83 -26.30
CA LYS A 249 -21.20 -13.48 -26.31
C LYS A 249 -22.16 -12.66 -25.45
N ASP A 250 -23.37 -12.44 -25.93
CA ASP A 250 -24.54 -11.94 -25.20
C ASP A 250 -24.27 -10.79 -24.20
N GLY A 251 -23.52 -9.76 -24.61
CA GLY A 251 -23.22 -8.59 -23.78
C GLY A 251 -22.00 -8.74 -22.85
N GLU A 252 -21.35 -9.90 -22.82
CA GLU A 252 -20.07 -10.07 -22.15
C GLU A 252 -18.91 -9.79 -23.10
N LYS A 253 -17.97 -8.93 -22.66
CA LYS A 253 -16.72 -8.69 -23.39
C LYS A 253 -15.88 -9.96 -23.43
N SER A 254 -15.26 -10.21 -24.60
CA SER A 254 -14.29 -11.30 -24.75
C SER A 254 -13.06 -11.11 -23.84
N LEU A 255 -12.29 -12.18 -23.67
CA LEU A 255 -11.00 -12.11 -22.97
C LEU A 255 -10.06 -11.11 -23.68
N GLU A 256 -10.06 -11.11 -25.02
CA GLU A 256 -9.28 -10.19 -25.83
C GLU A 256 -9.61 -8.72 -25.52
N GLU A 257 -10.90 -8.38 -25.46
CA GLU A 257 -11.35 -7.01 -25.20
C GLU A 257 -11.10 -6.57 -23.75
N LYS A 258 -11.25 -7.49 -22.79
CA LYS A 258 -11.04 -7.18 -21.36
C LYS A 258 -9.56 -6.99 -21.01
N GLU A 259 -8.70 -7.77 -21.61
CA GLU A 259 -7.26 -7.81 -21.26
C GLU A 259 -6.38 -7.15 -22.35
N THR A 260 -6.98 -6.65 -23.44
CA THR A 260 -6.26 -6.04 -24.57
C THR A 260 -5.16 -6.97 -25.12
N LEU A 261 -5.54 -8.22 -25.44
CA LEU A 261 -4.60 -9.26 -25.86
C LEU A 261 -4.22 -9.09 -27.33
N THR A 262 -2.99 -9.48 -27.64
CA THR A 262 -2.51 -9.62 -29.03
C THR A 262 -2.97 -10.94 -29.65
N PRO A 263 -2.94 -11.08 -30.99
CA PRO A 263 -3.21 -12.36 -31.65
C PRO A 263 -2.32 -13.51 -31.13
N ASP A 264 -1.03 -13.24 -30.83
CA ASP A 264 -0.09 -14.19 -30.27
C ASP A 264 -0.49 -14.62 -28.85
N ASP A 265 -0.94 -13.65 -28.02
CA ASP A 265 -1.46 -13.94 -26.68
C ASP A 265 -2.67 -14.88 -26.76
N LEU A 266 -3.59 -14.65 -27.71
CA LEU A 266 -4.77 -15.50 -27.91
C LEU A 266 -4.39 -16.91 -28.33
N GLU A 267 -3.40 -17.06 -29.19
CA GLU A 267 -2.89 -18.39 -29.59
C GLU A 267 -2.25 -19.11 -28.39
N ASN A 268 -1.46 -18.39 -27.60
CA ASN A 268 -0.89 -18.92 -26.37
C ASN A 268 -1.96 -19.36 -25.36
N VAL A 269 -3.01 -18.57 -25.18
CA VAL A 269 -4.16 -18.93 -24.33
C VAL A 269 -4.84 -20.21 -24.85
N LYS A 270 -5.03 -20.36 -26.15
CA LYS A 270 -5.60 -21.59 -26.73
C LYS A 270 -4.74 -22.81 -26.43
N LYS A 271 -3.40 -22.69 -26.57
CA LYS A 271 -2.45 -23.75 -26.23
C LYS A 271 -2.50 -24.08 -24.74
N LEU A 272 -2.52 -23.07 -23.87
CA LEU A 272 -2.62 -23.28 -22.41
C LEU A 272 -3.89 -24.04 -22.03
N ARG A 273 -5.04 -23.70 -22.67
CA ARG A 273 -6.31 -24.42 -22.46
C ARG A 273 -6.29 -25.85 -22.97
N GLN A 274 -5.52 -26.15 -24.02
CA GLN A 274 -5.32 -27.53 -24.46
C GLN A 274 -4.60 -28.36 -23.41
N PHE A 275 -3.53 -27.80 -22.78
CA PHE A 275 -2.87 -28.46 -21.65
C PHE A 275 -3.80 -28.60 -20.43
N TYR A 276 -4.56 -27.56 -20.12
CA TYR A 276 -5.52 -27.58 -18.99
C TYR A 276 -6.58 -28.71 -19.17
N ASN A 277 -7.11 -28.89 -20.37
CA ASN A 277 -8.10 -29.90 -20.68
C ASN A 277 -7.51 -31.30 -20.96
N GLY A 278 -6.21 -31.46 -20.83
CA GLY A 278 -5.54 -32.76 -20.94
C GLY A 278 -5.78 -33.65 -19.74
N SER A 279 -5.05 -34.76 -19.68
CA SER A 279 -5.10 -35.71 -18.55
C SER A 279 -3.72 -36.04 -17.97
N ASP A 280 -2.69 -35.33 -18.44
CA ASP A 280 -1.30 -35.50 -18.04
C ASP A 280 -0.90 -34.65 -16.83
N ILE A 281 0.38 -34.67 -16.50
CA ILE A 281 0.92 -33.89 -15.37
C ILE A 281 0.79 -32.40 -15.60
N HIS A 282 0.83 -31.87 -16.85
CA HIS A 282 0.66 -30.46 -17.15
C HIS A 282 -0.75 -29.97 -16.79
N SER A 283 -1.77 -30.81 -17.11
CA SER A 283 -3.16 -30.54 -16.74
C SER A 283 -3.31 -30.44 -15.23
N LYS A 284 -2.77 -31.42 -14.49
CA LYS A 284 -2.84 -31.43 -13.02
C LYS A 284 -2.18 -30.18 -12.42
N VAL A 285 -1.00 -29.79 -12.92
CA VAL A 285 -0.30 -28.58 -12.49
C VAL A 285 -1.16 -27.33 -12.71
N LEU A 286 -1.84 -27.21 -13.84
CA LEU A 286 -2.67 -26.05 -14.13
C LEU A 286 -3.94 -25.99 -13.27
N HIS A 287 -4.57 -27.13 -12.97
CA HIS A 287 -5.71 -27.21 -12.08
C HIS A 287 -5.35 -26.79 -10.65
N GLU A 288 -4.25 -27.32 -10.11
CA GLU A 288 -3.80 -26.97 -8.76
C GLU A 288 -3.32 -25.50 -8.69
N ALA A 289 -2.67 -25.00 -9.76
CA ALA A 289 -2.25 -23.62 -9.85
C ALA A 289 -3.43 -22.65 -9.87
N GLU A 290 -4.54 -23.00 -10.52
CA GLU A 290 -5.77 -22.21 -10.51
C GLU A 290 -6.38 -22.11 -9.10
N ILE A 291 -6.34 -23.20 -8.33
CA ILE A 291 -6.85 -23.23 -6.96
C ILE A 291 -5.99 -22.37 -6.03
N LEU A 292 -4.67 -22.39 -6.21
CA LEU A 292 -3.72 -21.69 -5.35
C LEU A 292 -3.50 -20.23 -5.72
N GLU A 293 -3.87 -19.81 -6.94
CA GLU A 293 -3.74 -18.42 -7.36
C GLU A 293 -4.44 -17.46 -6.38
N GLY A 294 -3.80 -16.37 -6.04
CA GLY A 294 -4.31 -15.36 -5.09
C GLY A 294 -4.06 -15.70 -3.63
N SER A 295 -3.64 -16.93 -3.29
CA SER A 295 -3.25 -17.27 -1.93
C SER A 295 -2.01 -16.49 -1.48
N VAL A 296 -1.92 -16.17 -0.20
CA VAL A 296 -0.74 -15.50 0.37
C VAL A 296 0.44 -16.46 0.31
N ARG A 297 1.54 -16.01 -0.30
CA ARG A 297 2.79 -16.76 -0.45
C ARG A 297 3.84 -16.34 0.58
N ASN A 298 3.98 -15.05 0.76
CA ASN A 298 4.94 -14.46 1.68
C ASN A 298 4.44 -13.11 2.21
N THR A 299 5.09 -12.64 3.24
CA THR A 299 4.91 -11.30 3.76
C THR A 299 6.15 -10.48 3.52
N GLY A 300 5.98 -9.19 3.40
CA GLY A 300 7.04 -8.21 3.27
C GLY A 300 6.75 -6.97 4.12
N ILE A 301 7.58 -5.96 3.95
CA ILE A 301 7.41 -4.64 4.56
C ILE A 301 7.20 -3.66 3.40
N HIS A 302 6.22 -2.80 3.57
CA HIS A 302 5.89 -1.77 2.55
C HIS A 302 7.02 -0.74 2.45
#